data_938e97d8d75956352e6a71d4faa8b074
#
_entry.id   938e97d8d75956352e6a71d4faa8b074
#
_cell.length_a   1.000
_cell.length_b   1.000
_cell.length_c   1.000
_cell.angle_alpha   90.00
_cell.angle_beta   90.00
_cell.angle_gamma   90.00
#
_symmetry.space_group_name_H-M   'P 1'
#
loop_
_entity.id
_entity.type
_entity.pdbx_description
1 polymer ?
#
loop_
_entity_poly.entity_id
_entity_poly.type
_entity_poly.pdbx_seq_one_letter_code
_entity_poly.pdbx_strand_id
1 'polypeptide(L)'
;MSILRRQPRIGEIYMMRFGGDGSEQNGWRPGLVLQNNTGNIHSPNIIALPLTSAIKKQYLPTHVLIPAKGTGLKMDSMVLCENPERMSKSKIGNYITTIPPDIMSKVAEAYLLATSVIAYIDPNNLIVIWQRAVSLNATL
;
A
#
# COMPACT_ATOMS: atom_id res chain seq x y z
N MET A 1 -3.13 -11.33 -27.11
CA MET A 1 -2.08 -12.01 -26.35
C MET A 1 -2.21 -11.71 -24.87
N SER A 2 -2.34 -12.73 -24.07
CA SER A 2 -2.38 -12.50 -22.64
C SER A 2 -0.96 -12.32 -22.10
N ILE A 3 -0.75 -11.23 -21.40
CA ILE A 3 0.48 -11.03 -20.65
C ILE A 3 0.21 -11.58 -19.26
N LEU A 4 1.02 -12.54 -18.84
CA LEU A 4 0.94 -13.05 -17.49
C LEU A 4 1.45 -11.95 -16.55
N ARG A 5 0.50 -11.25 -15.94
CA ARG A 5 0.82 -10.27 -14.94
C ARG A 5 0.95 -10.94 -13.59
N ARG A 6 1.93 -10.47 -12.83
CA ARG A 6 2.05 -10.86 -11.44
C ARG A 6 0.78 -10.48 -10.69
N GLN A 7 0.22 -11.40 -9.93
CA GLN A 7 -0.92 -11.12 -9.06
C GLN A 7 -0.45 -10.24 -7.89
N PRO A 8 -1.02 -9.04 -7.72
CA PRO A 8 -0.63 -8.17 -6.62
C PRO A 8 -0.91 -8.79 -5.26
N ARG A 9 0.01 -8.59 -4.33
CA ARG A 9 -0.12 -9.04 -2.94
C ARG A 9 0.16 -7.88 -2.00
N ILE A 10 -0.51 -7.88 -0.85
CA ILE A 10 -0.29 -6.85 0.16
C ILE A 10 1.19 -6.75 0.53
N GLY A 11 1.70 -5.52 0.63
CA GLY A 11 3.11 -5.26 0.94
C GLY A 11 4.03 -5.19 -0.27
N GLU A 12 3.52 -5.46 -1.45
CA GLU A 12 4.30 -5.33 -2.69
C GLU A 12 4.21 -3.93 -3.26
N ILE A 13 5.31 -3.49 -3.88
CA ILE A 13 5.39 -2.20 -4.56
C ILE A 13 5.48 -2.44 -6.06
N TYR A 14 4.63 -1.74 -6.79
CA TYR A 14 4.58 -1.73 -8.25
C TYR A 14 4.64 -0.30 -8.75
N MET A 15 5.09 -0.09 -9.98
CA MET A 15 4.77 1.14 -10.68
C MET A 15 3.27 1.18 -10.92
N MET A 16 2.64 2.29 -10.57
CA MET A 16 1.19 2.45 -10.67
C MET A 16 0.86 3.82 -11.22
N ARG A 17 -0.25 3.90 -11.93
CA ARG A 17 -0.76 5.16 -12.43
C ARG A 17 -1.78 5.74 -11.46
N PHE A 18 -1.34 6.72 -10.67
CA PHE A 18 -2.18 7.42 -9.70
C PHE A 18 -2.89 8.61 -10.32
N GLY A 19 -3.95 9.01 -9.65
CA GLY A 19 -4.69 10.22 -9.97
C GLY A 19 -5.82 9.99 -10.94
N GLY A 20 -6.73 10.93 -10.89
CA GLY A 20 -7.81 11.10 -11.83
C GLY A 20 -7.63 12.40 -12.59
N ASP A 21 -8.67 12.83 -13.24
CA ASP A 21 -8.68 14.09 -14.00
C ASP A 21 -8.39 15.27 -13.08
N GLY A 22 -7.38 16.06 -13.43
CA GLY A 22 -7.02 17.26 -12.69
C GLY A 22 -6.23 17.04 -11.41
N SER A 23 -5.81 15.82 -11.11
CA SER A 23 -4.99 15.52 -9.94
C SER A 23 -3.54 15.91 -10.18
N GLU A 24 -2.93 16.59 -9.21
CA GLU A 24 -1.50 16.89 -9.24
C GLU A 24 -0.63 15.62 -9.13
N GLN A 25 -1.20 14.53 -8.65
CA GLN A 25 -0.51 13.25 -8.51
C GLN A 25 -0.69 12.35 -9.74
N ASN A 26 -1.16 12.91 -10.84
CA ASN A 26 -1.26 12.18 -12.10
C ASN A 26 0.10 11.66 -12.53
N GLY A 27 0.10 10.44 -13.00
CA GLY A 27 1.28 9.84 -13.61
C GLY A 27 1.71 8.56 -12.91
N TRP A 28 2.75 7.98 -13.48
CA TRP A 28 3.30 6.73 -12.98
C TRP A 28 4.27 7.00 -11.84
N ARG A 29 4.07 6.31 -10.74
CA ARG A 29 4.96 6.34 -9.58
C ARG A 29 4.87 5.02 -8.82
N PRO A 30 5.82 4.73 -7.94
CA PRO A 30 5.70 3.56 -7.08
C PRO A 30 4.49 3.68 -6.17
N GLY A 31 3.81 2.56 -5.98
CA GLY A 31 2.69 2.43 -5.06
C GLY A 31 2.76 1.12 -4.29
N LEU A 32 2.29 1.16 -3.06
CA LEU A 32 2.28 0.01 -2.16
C LEU A 32 0.88 -0.59 -2.13
N VAL A 33 0.78 -1.89 -2.39
CA VAL A 33 -0.49 -2.61 -2.29
C VAL A 33 -0.88 -2.71 -0.82
N LEU A 34 -2.04 -2.16 -0.49
CA LEU A 34 -2.58 -2.14 0.88
C LEU A 34 -3.75 -3.11 1.06
N GLN A 35 -4.50 -3.39 0.01
CA GLN A 35 -5.66 -4.27 0.08
C GLN A 35 -5.26 -5.70 0.43
N ASN A 36 -6.12 -6.40 1.20
CA ASN A 36 -5.87 -7.78 1.55
C ASN A 36 -5.83 -8.70 0.32
N ASN A 37 -5.17 -9.85 0.46
CA ASN A 37 -4.91 -10.74 -0.67
C ASN A 37 -6.15 -11.42 -1.24
N THR A 38 -7.17 -11.66 -0.44
CA THR A 38 -8.45 -12.16 -0.96
C THR A 38 -9.07 -11.14 -1.92
N GLY A 39 -9.11 -9.88 -1.51
CA GLY A 39 -9.55 -8.80 -2.38
C GLY A 39 -8.67 -8.64 -3.61
N ASN A 40 -7.35 -8.76 -3.45
CA ASN A 40 -6.42 -8.65 -4.56
C ASN A 40 -6.65 -9.72 -5.64
N ILE A 41 -7.05 -10.92 -5.23
CA ILE A 41 -7.34 -12.02 -6.17
C ILE A 41 -8.69 -11.80 -6.87
N HIS A 42 -9.72 -11.47 -6.12
CA HIS A 42 -11.09 -11.52 -6.61
C HIS A 42 -11.62 -10.19 -7.14
N SER A 43 -11.11 -9.07 -6.69
CA SER A 43 -11.56 -7.76 -7.16
C SER A 43 -10.82 -7.33 -8.43
N PRO A 44 -11.50 -6.65 -9.38
CA PRO A 44 -10.81 -6.01 -10.49
C PRO A 44 -10.03 -4.77 -10.08
N ASN A 45 -10.17 -4.34 -8.84
CA ASN A 45 -9.53 -3.15 -8.30
C ASN A 45 -8.67 -3.50 -7.09
N ILE A 46 -7.71 -2.64 -6.79
CA ILE A 46 -6.91 -2.71 -5.59
C ILE A 46 -6.96 -1.38 -4.83
N ILE A 47 -6.56 -1.43 -3.57
CA ILE A 47 -6.31 -0.24 -2.76
C ILE A 47 -4.81 -0.13 -2.60
N ALA A 48 -4.25 1.03 -2.91
CA ALA A 48 -2.82 1.26 -2.85
C ALA A 48 -2.50 2.61 -2.21
N LEU A 49 -1.28 2.72 -1.71
CA LEU A 49 -0.73 3.95 -1.14
C LEU A 49 0.36 4.48 -2.05
N PRO A 50 0.34 5.75 -2.44
CA PRO A 50 1.40 6.31 -3.27
C PRO A 50 2.68 6.51 -2.47
N LEU A 51 3.80 6.37 -3.15
CA LEU A 51 5.11 6.74 -2.64
C LEU A 51 5.56 8.04 -3.30
N THR A 52 6.34 8.83 -2.56
CA THR A 52 6.99 10.02 -3.10
C THR A 52 8.46 10.00 -2.75
N SER A 53 9.31 10.44 -3.69
CA SER A 53 10.73 10.68 -3.41
C SER A 53 10.99 12.12 -2.96
N ALA A 54 9.98 12.98 -3.00
CA ALA A 54 10.07 14.35 -2.50
C ALA A 54 9.92 14.37 -0.97
N ILE A 55 10.96 13.94 -0.27
CA ILE A 55 10.95 13.82 1.18
C ILE A 55 11.17 15.20 1.79
N LYS A 56 10.22 15.66 2.60
CA LYS A 56 10.31 16.91 3.34
C LYS A 56 10.88 16.65 4.73
N LYS A 57 11.47 17.69 5.34
CA LYS A 57 12.08 17.57 6.67
C LYS A 57 11.08 17.25 7.77
N GLN A 58 9.82 17.63 7.64
CA GLN A 58 8.78 17.30 8.61
C GLN A 58 8.01 16.08 8.13
N TYR A 59 8.00 15.05 8.97
CA TYR A 59 7.23 13.85 8.74
C TYR A 59 5.92 13.96 9.49
N LEU A 60 4.82 13.60 8.82
CA LEU A 60 3.57 13.34 9.51
C LEU A 60 3.62 11.94 10.11
N PRO A 61 2.86 11.68 11.19
CA PRO A 61 2.76 10.32 11.73
C PRO A 61 2.26 9.27 10.73
N THR A 62 1.63 9.76 9.65
CA THR A 62 1.08 8.93 8.59
C THR A 62 2.06 8.69 7.44
N HIS A 63 3.28 9.18 7.55
CA HIS A 63 4.34 8.96 6.56
C HIS A 63 5.31 7.90 7.06
N VAL A 64 5.72 7.00 6.17
CA VAL A 64 6.68 5.95 6.48
C VAL A 64 7.81 5.97 5.46
N LEU A 65 9.04 6.12 5.95
CA LEU A 65 10.22 6.11 5.09
C LEU A 65 10.57 4.69 4.66
N ILE A 66 10.82 4.52 3.37
CA ILE A 66 11.38 3.30 2.82
C ILE A 66 12.72 3.66 2.16
N PRO A 67 13.85 3.20 2.70
CA PRO A 67 15.13 3.48 2.10
C PRO A 67 15.28 2.74 0.76
N ALA A 68 16.01 3.36 -0.17
CA ALA A 68 16.31 2.72 -1.44
C ALA A 68 17.23 1.51 -1.24
N LYS A 69 18.17 1.63 -0.31
CA LYS A 69 19.13 0.56 -0.03
C LYS A 69 18.43 -0.71 0.43
N GLY A 70 18.64 -1.79 -0.28
CA GLY A 70 18.08 -3.09 0.05
C GLY A 70 16.62 -3.30 -0.34
N THR A 71 16.00 -2.35 -1.06
CA THR A 71 14.56 -2.43 -1.38
C THR A 71 14.25 -2.44 -2.87
N GLY A 72 15.23 -2.25 -3.75
CA GLY A 72 14.97 -2.18 -5.18
C GLY A 72 14.39 -0.84 -5.65
N LEU A 73 14.09 0.08 -4.76
CA LEU A 73 13.70 1.44 -5.14
C LEU A 73 14.92 2.23 -5.60
N LYS A 74 14.72 3.12 -6.57
CA LYS A 74 15.82 3.96 -7.09
C LYS A 74 16.24 5.04 -6.09
N MET A 75 15.30 5.53 -5.29
CA MET A 75 15.50 6.61 -4.35
C MET A 75 14.79 6.29 -3.05
N ASP A 76 15.32 6.84 -1.94
CA ASP A 76 14.58 6.84 -0.69
C ASP A 76 13.20 7.44 -0.93
N SER A 77 12.18 6.80 -0.40
CA SER A 77 10.80 7.16 -0.67
C SER A 77 9.99 7.19 0.61
N MET A 78 8.92 7.93 0.56
CA MET A 78 7.98 8.07 1.67
C MET A 78 6.64 7.50 1.24
N VAL A 79 6.09 6.58 2.02
CA VAL A 79 4.71 6.11 1.82
C VAL A 79 3.77 7.12 2.43
N LEU A 80 2.81 7.59 1.65
CA LEU A 80 1.78 8.53 2.09
C LEU A 80 0.54 7.74 2.53
N CYS A 81 0.53 7.32 3.79
CA CYS A 81 -0.51 6.43 4.30
C CYS A 81 -1.88 7.11 4.46
N GLU A 82 -1.90 8.44 4.40
CA GLU A 82 -3.15 9.21 4.44
C GLU A 82 -3.82 9.33 3.07
N ASN A 83 -3.19 8.83 2.00
CA ASN A 83 -3.69 8.98 0.62
C ASN A 83 -4.00 7.63 -0.04
N PRO A 84 -4.80 6.76 0.57
CA PRO A 84 -5.17 5.52 -0.10
C PRO A 84 -5.99 5.81 -1.35
N GLU A 85 -5.70 5.08 -2.42
CA GLU A 85 -6.42 5.22 -3.68
C GLU A 85 -6.84 3.84 -4.16
N ARG A 86 -8.12 3.75 -4.55
CA ARG A 86 -8.67 2.58 -5.22
C ARG A 86 -8.43 2.74 -6.71
N MET A 87 -7.84 1.73 -7.34
CA MET A 87 -7.57 1.80 -8.76
C MET A 87 -7.83 0.47 -9.44
N SER A 88 -8.09 0.53 -10.74
CA SER A 88 -8.20 -0.66 -11.58
C SER A 88 -6.84 -1.36 -11.67
N LYS A 89 -6.85 -2.69 -11.70
CA LYS A 89 -5.64 -3.48 -11.95
C LYS A 89 -4.95 -3.12 -13.27
N SER A 90 -5.67 -2.54 -14.22
CA SER A 90 -5.08 -2.07 -15.47
C SER A 90 -4.08 -0.92 -15.29
N LYS A 91 -4.12 -0.25 -14.14
CA LYS A 91 -3.20 0.84 -13.79
C LYS A 91 -1.95 0.36 -13.04
N ILE A 92 -1.79 -0.94 -12.88
CA ILE A 92 -0.63 -1.53 -12.21
C ILE A 92 0.38 -1.94 -13.27
N GLY A 93 1.59 -1.42 -13.13
CA GLY A 93 2.71 -1.71 -14.03
C GLY A 93 3.64 -2.77 -13.46
N ASN A 94 4.94 -2.51 -13.61
CA ASN A 94 5.97 -3.46 -13.23
C ASN A 94 6.12 -3.59 -11.72
N TYR A 95 6.34 -4.81 -11.27
CA TYR A 95 6.73 -5.11 -9.90
C TYR A 95 8.10 -4.52 -9.60
N ILE A 96 8.24 -3.90 -8.42
CA ILE A 96 9.52 -3.34 -7.98
C ILE A 96 10.11 -4.18 -6.87
N THR A 97 9.40 -4.36 -5.78
CA THR A 97 9.91 -5.04 -4.59
C THR A 97 8.77 -5.37 -3.62
N THR A 98 9.10 -6.16 -2.60
CA THR A 98 8.21 -6.41 -1.46
C THR A 98 8.87 -5.81 -0.23
N ILE A 99 8.15 -4.99 0.52
CA ILE A 99 8.73 -4.36 1.71
C ILE A 99 8.90 -5.39 2.82
N PRO A 100 9.95 -5.22 3.66
CA PRO A 100 10.15 -6.10 4.81
C PRO A 100 9.00 -6.01 5.82
N PRO A 101 8.75 -7.07 6.60
CA PRO A 101 7.66 -7.08 7.57
C PRO A 101 7.70 -5.95 8.61
N ASP A 102 8.90 -5.52 9.03
CA ASP A 102 9.04 -4.43 9.98
C ASP A 102 8.59 -3.09 9.39
N ILE A 103 8.86 -2.86 8.11
CA ILE A 103 8.37 -1.65 7.42
C ILE A 103 6.86 -1.75 7.20
N MET A 104 6.37 -2.92 6.81
CA MET A 104 4.92 -3.10 6.63
C MET A 104 4.16 -2.88 7.94
N SER A 105 4.73 -3.29 9.07
CA SER A 105 4.16 -3.02 10.40
C SER A 105 4.02 -1.51 10.65
N LYS A 106 5.03 -0.73 10.29
CA LYS A 106 4.98 0.73 10.43
C LYS A 106 3.91 1.34 9.51
N VAL A 107 3.79 0.83 8.30
CA VAL A 107 2.74 1.28 7.37
C VAL A 107 1.36 0.99 7.92
N ALA A 108 1.15 -0.21 8.48
CA ALA A 108 -0.13 -0.58 9.07
C ALA A 108 -0.51 0.37 10.22
N GLU A 109 0.42 0.65 11.12
CA GLU A 109 0.19 1.60 12.22
C GLU A 109 -0.11 3.00 11.71
N ALA A 110 0.67 3.48 10.74
CA ALA A 110 0.47 4.80 10.16
C ALA A 110 -0.89 4.93 9.46
N TYR A 111 -1.31 3.89 8.77
CA TYR A 111 -2.62 3.87 8.11
C TYR A 111 -3.76 3.92 9.13
N LEU A 112 -3.67 3.15 10.20
CA LEU A 112 -4.67 3.20 11.26
C LEU A 112 -4.74 4.58 11.92
N LEU A 113 -3.60 5.26 12.07
CA LEU A 113 -3.58 6.64 12.58
C LEU A 113 -4.20 7.62 11.58
N ALA A 114 -4.00 7.41 10.29
CA ALA A 114 -4.52 8.31 9.26
C ALA A 114 -6.05 8.37 9.27
N THR A 115 -6.70 7.27 9.59
CA THR A 115 -8.17 7.18 9.59
C THR A 115 -8.77 7.29 10.99
N SER A 116 -7.98 7.08 12.03
CA SER A 116 -8.46 6.96 13.42
C SER A 116 -9.57 5.91 13.60
N VAL A 117 -9.81 5.08 12.60
CA VAL A 117 -10.93 4.13 12.62
C VAL A 117 -10.80 3.11 13.76
N ILE A 118 -9.57 2.80 14.15
CA ILE A 118 -9.35 1.86 15.26
C ILE A 118 -9.95 2.36 16.58
N ALA A 119 -10.10 3.68 16.74
CA ALA A 119 -10.68 4.26 17.96
C ALA A 119 -12.16 3.90 18.11
N TYR A 120 -12.82 3.45 17.05
CA TYR A 120 -14.23 3.05 17.06
C TYR A 120 -14.43 1.55 17.26
N ILE A 121 -13.34 0.78 17.36
CA ILE A 121 -13.42 -0.66 17.57
C ILE A 121 -13.37 -0.95 19.07
N ASP A 122 -14.27 -1.80 19.55
CA ASP A 122 -14.19 -2.31 20.92
C ASP A 122 -12.86 -3.08 21.08
N PRO A 123 -11.99 -2.68 22.03
CA PRO A 123 -10.70 -3.36 22.20
C PRO A 123 -10.84 -4.88 22.43
N ASN A 124 -11.94 -5.34 23.00
CA ASN A 124 -12.18 -6.77 23.20
C ASN A 124 -12.36 -7.54 21.89
N ASN A 125 -12.65 -6.85 20.79
CA ASN A 125 -12.83 -7.47 19.48
C ASN A 125 -11.58 -7.40 18.61
N LEU A 126 -10.51 -6.75 19.06
CA LEU A 126 -9.31 -6.53 18.23
C LEU A 126 -8.67 -7.84 17.80
N ILE A 127 -8.54 -8.81 18.70
CA ILE A 127 -7.89 -10.07 18.35
C ILE A 127 -8.68 -10.86 17.29
N VAL A 128 -10.00 -10.84 17.37
CA VAL A 128 -10.85 -11.54 16.41
C VAL A 128 -10.73 -10.87 15.03
N ILE A 129 -10.75 -9.55 14.99
CA ILE A 129 -10.59 -8.79 13.74
C ILE A 129 -9.21 -9.07 13.15
N TRP A 130 -8.17 -9.06 13.99
CA TRP A 130 -6.82 -9.35 13.56
C TRP A 130 -6.72 -10.76 12.95
N GLN A 131 -7.31 -11.77 13.62
CA GLN A 131 -7.31 -13.15 13.11
C GLN A 131 -8.00 -13.25 11.75
N ARG A 132 -9.11 -12.54 11.57
CA ARG A 132 -9.83 -12.49 10.29
C ARG A 132 -8.97 -11.84 9.21
N ALA A 133 -8.31 -10.72 9.52
CA ALA A 133 -7.44 -10.03 8.58
C ALA A 133 -6.29 -10.93 8.14
N VAL A 134 -5.65 -11.62 9.08
CA VAL A 134 -4.57 -12.56 8.77
C VAL A 134 -5.07 -13.65 7.84
N SER A 135 -6.25 -14.20 8.09
CA SER A 135 -6.79 -15.27 7.24
C SER A 135 -7.10 -14.79 5.82
N LEU A 136 -7.49 -13.52 5.65
CA LEU A 136 -7.70 -12.94 4.31
C LEU A 136 -6.40 -12.79 3.52
N ASN A 137 -5.26 -12.76 4.19
CA ASN A 137 -3.95 -12.66 3.56
C ASN A 137 -3.27 -14.01 3.36
N ALA A 138 -3.79 -15.07 3.98
CA ALA A 138 -3.21 -16.41 3.91
C ALA A 138 -3.59 -17.16 2.63
N THR A 139 -4.30 -16.53 1.72
CA THR A 139 -4.70 -17.14 0.47
C THR A 139 -3.52 -17.35 -0.46
N LEU A 140 -3.64 -18.34 -1.22
CA LEU A 140 -2.67 -18.88 -2.18
C LEU A 140 -2.14 -17.91 -3.19
#